data_5c57f36bd71dd70f27251c105b4db9e2
#
_entry.id   5c57f36bd71dd70f27251c105b4db9e2
#
_cell.length_a   1.000
_cell.length_b   1.000
_cell.length_c   1.000
_cell.angle_alpha   90.00
_cell.angle_beta   90.00
_cell.angle_gamma   90.00
#
_symmetry.space_group_name_H-M   'P 1'
#
loop_
_entity.id
_entity.type
_entity.pdbx_description
1 polymer ?
#
loop_
_entity_poly.entity_id
_entity_poly.type
_entity_poly.pdbx_seq_one_letter_code
_entity_poly.pdbx_strand_id
1 'polypeptide(L)'
;LVREETSPEDVDGMHKAEAILTSKGGMTSHAALVARGWGKCCIVGCSDIEISGKKVVCKDGHVIKEGDWITLNGTKGLVYEGQLELSAPDLAKNKAYTELMKLVDKYKTVGVRANADTPKDAAQAIAFGAEGIGLFRTEHMFYGEGSDRPLFLLRKMIMSSTEEERRNALDELFEFVKKDMKATMAVMKGKPVTIRLLDPPLHEFVPHDAHKLEELGKALKVSQEVLKKRIDGLHENNPMLGHRGVRLGVTYPEITEMQMRAILEAAGELNKQKIKALPEIMVPVTSAVEELNHQKVIFDRVYKEVCAKLKVKNIPHLYGTMIEIPRAALMANKMAETAEFFSFGTNDLTQMGFGFSRDDIGGFLPDYIDQ
;
A
#
# COMPACT_ATOMS: atom_id res chain seq x y z
N LEU A 1 17.29 -17.12 7.55
CA LEU A 1 17.87 -17.17 6.20
C LEU A 1 19.24 -16.53 6.24
N VAL A 2 20.29 -17.23 5.75
CA VAL A 2 21.65 -16.68 5.58
C VAL A 2 22.03 -16.74 4.12
N ARG A 3 22.47 -15.61 3.54
CA ARG A 3 22.83 -15.47 2.13
C ARG A 3 24.00 -14.49 1.96
N GLU A 4 24.69 -14.52 0.83
CA GLU A 4 25.59 -13.43 0.49
C GLU A 4 24.81 -12.14 0.26
N GLU A 5 23.77 -12.24 -0.57
CA GLU A 5 22.82 -11.20 -0.90
C GLU A 5 21.47 -11.85 -1.22
N THR A 6 20.35 -11.13 -1.07
CA THR A 6 19.03 -11.64 -1.46
C THR A 6 18.55 -11.02 -2.75
N SER A 7 17.83 -11.82 -3.53
CA SER A 7 17.15 -11.42 -4.77
C SER A 7 15.62 -11.58 -4.64
N PRO A 8 14.82 -11.09 -5.59
CA PRO A 8 13.39 -11.35 -5.63
C PRO A 8 13.01 -12.84 -5.60
N GLU A 9 13.88 -13.73 -6.05
CA GLU A 9 13.66 -15.18 -6.01
C GLU A 9 13.75 -15.77 -4.59
N ASP A 10 14.38 -15.06 -3.65
CA ASP A 10 14.53 -15.49 -2.27
C ASP A 10 13.31 -15.10 -1.39
N VAL A 11 12.33 -14.36 -1.92
CA VAL A 11 11.21 -13.78 -1.16
C VAL A 11 10.44 -14.84 -0.35
N ASP A 12 10.15 -16.00 -0.93
CA ASP A 12 9.46 -17.08 -0.22
C ASP A 12 10.29 -17.63 0.96
N GLY A 13 11.60 -17.75 0.78
CA GLY A 13 12.53 -18.15 1.81
C GLY A 13 12.65 -17.10 2.91
N MET A 14 12.72 -15.83 2.52
CA MET A 14 12.74 -14.70 3.44
C MET A 14 11.46 -14.59 4.26
N HIS A 15 10.30 -14.87 3.66
CA HIS A 15 9.01 -14.84 4.33
C HIS A 15 8.90 -15.94 5.40
N LYS A 16 9.42 -17.15 5.13
CA LYS A 16 9.41 -18.27 6.07
C LYS A 16 10.48 -18.16 7.17
N ALA A 17 11.55 -17.41 6.93
CA ALA A 17 12.64 -17.25 7.88
C ALA A 17 12.24 -16.39 9.09
N GLU A 18 12.70 -16.75 10.29
CA GLU A 18 12.54 -15.93 11.50
C GLU A 18 13.35 -14.65 11.44
N ALA A 19 14.54 -14.70 10.83
CA ALA A 19 15.43 -13.55 10.66
C ALA A 19 16.27 -13.69 9.40
N ILE A 20 16.89 -12.58 8.95
CA ILE A 20 17.69 -12.52 7.73
C ILE A 20 19.10 -11.99 8.05
N LEU A 21 20.12 -12.68 7.56
CA LEU A 21 21.51 -12.30 7.69
C LEU A 21 22.17 -12.35 6.31
N THR A 22 22.80 -11.23 5.86
CA THR A 22 23.58 -11.22 4.63
C THR A 22 24.99 -10.71 4.84
N SER A 23 25.95 -11.27 4.09
CA SER A 23 27.34 -10.80 4.13
C SER A 23 27.55 -9.53 3.30
N LYS A 24 26.69 -9.28 2.33
CA LYS A 24 26.71 -8.10 1.45
C LYS A 24 25.43 -7.27 1.60
N GLY A 25 25.45 -6.06 1.04
CA GLY A 25 24.33 -5.15 1.03
C GLY A 25 24.39 -4.09 2.14
N GLY A 26 23.51 -3.12 2.05
CA GLY A 26 23.38 -2.01 2.99
C GLY A 26 21.91 -1.77 3.39
N MET A 27 21.62 -0.68 4.06
CA MET A 27 20.28 -0.34 4.56
C MET A 27 19.20 -0.20 3.47
N THR A 28 19.62 -0.01 2.23
CA THR A 28 18.74 0.10 1.04
C THR A 28 18.73 -1.18 0.19
N SER A 29 19.43 -2.24 0.61
CA SER A 29 19.43 -3.53 -0.09
C SER A 29 18.07 -4.21 -0.06
N HIS A 30 17.81 -5.10 -1.01
CA HIS A 30 16.58 -5.88 -1.09
C HIS A 30 16.27 -6.59 0.24
N ALA A 31 17.26 -7.25 0.86
CA ALA A 31 17.10 -7.90 2.15
C ALA A 31 16.59 -6.95 3.25
N ALA A 32 17.20 -5.77 3.36
CA ALA A 32 16.85 -4.79 4.39
C ALA A 32 15.45 -4.20 4.19
N LEU A 33 15.08 -3.89 2.95
CA LEU A 33 13.77 -3.31 2.63
C LEU A 33 12.63 -4.30 2.88
N VAL A 34 12.77 -5.52 2.37
CA VAL A 34 11.75 -6.58 2.52
C VAL A 34 11.60 -6.99 3.99
N ALA A 35 12.72 -7.23 4.69
CA ALA A 35 12.68 -7.61 6.10
C ALA A 35 12.03 -6.53 6.97
N ARG A 36 12.33 -5.26 6.70
CA ARG A 36 11.74 -4.11 7.42
C ARG A 36 10.24 -4.02 7.16
N GLY A 37 9.80 -4.21 5.91
CA GLY A 37 8.38 -4.25 5.56
C GLY A 37 7.60 -5.32 6.31
N TRP A 38 8.24 -6.45 6.62
CA TRP A 38 7.62 -7.54 7.38
C TRP A 38 7.89 -7.49 8.88
N GLY A 39 8.61 -6.50 9.39
CA GLY A 39 8.98 -6.41 10.80
C GLY A 39 9.93 -7.51 11.27
N LYS A 40 10.71 -8.12 10.35
CA LYS A 40 11.67 -9.18 10.66
C LYS A 40 13.03 -8.61 11.05
N CYS A 41 13.70 -9.27 12.00
CA CYS A 41 15.08 -8.95 12.33
C CYS A 41 15.97 -9.20 11.11
N CYS A 42 16.79 -8.19 10.76
CA CYS A 42 17.67 -8.29 9.61
C CYS A 42 19.02 -7.64 9.92
N ILE A 43 20.10 -8.34 9.59
CA ILE A 43 21.45 -7.81 9.57
C ILE A 43 21.97 -7.96 8.14
N VAL A 44 22.39 -6.86 7.52
CA VAL A 44 22.94 -6.84 6.15
C VAL A 44 24.36 -6.31 6.15
N GLY A 45 25.16 -6.75 5.16
CA GLY A 45 26.54 -6.31 5.03
C GLY A 45 27.45 -6.78 6.16
N CYS A 46 27.17 -7.95 6.73
CA CYS A 46 28.02 -8.56 7.75
C CYS A 46 29.34 -9.06 7.12
N SER A 47 30.30 -8.17 7.00
CA SER A 47 31.61 -8.47 6.38
C SER A 47 32.46 -9.47 7.16
N ASP A 48 32.06 -9.83 8.37
CA ASP A 48 32.77 -10.76 9.25
C ASP A 48 32.41 -12.22 9.02
N ILE A 49 31.51 -12.48 8.05
CA ILE A 49 31.11 -13.82 7.65
C ILE A 49 31.34 -14.06 6.15
N GLU A 50 31.73 -15.29 5.84
CA GLU A 50 31.82 -15.82 4.48
C GLU A 50 30.95 -17.06 4.34
N ILE A 51 30.16 -17.14 3.27
CA ILE A 51 29.23 -18.25 3.05
C ILE A 51 29.86 -19.23 2.08
N SER A 52 30.07 -20.46 2.52
CA SER A 52 30.64 -21.55 1.73
C SER A 52 29.71 -22.76 1.74
N GLY A 53 28.89 -22.89 0.70
CA GLY A 53 27.87 -23.94 0.59
C GLY A 53 26.88 -23.88 1.75
N LYS A 54 26.87 -24.91 2.61
CA LYS A 54 25.99 -25.03 3.78
C LYS A 54 26.67 -24.59 5.10
N LYS A 55 27.72 -23.80 5.02
CA LYS A 55 28.47 -23.32 6.20
C LYS A 55 28.68 -21.82 6.11
N VAL A 56 28.74 -21.20 7.26
CA VAL A 56 29.15 -19.82 7.44
C VAL A 56 30.46 -19.82 8.21
N VAL A 57 31.51 -19.23 7.63
CA VAL A 57 32.82 -19.12 8.26
C VAL A 57 32.98 -17.69 8.75
N CYS A 58 33.22 -17.52 10.03
CA CYS A 58 33.49 -16.23 10.64
C CYS A 58 34.98 -15.87 10.51
N LYS A 59 35.30 -14.56 10.48
CA LYS A 59 36.70 -14.08 10.38
C LYS A 59 37.60 -14.58 11.51
N ASP A 60 37.05 -14.89 12.67
CA ASP A 60 37.80 -15.47 13.79
C ASP A 60 38.06 -16.97 13.65
N GLY A 61 37.63 -17.58 12.53
CA GLY A 61 37.75 -19.00 12.25
C GLY A 61 36.61 -19.87 12.78
N HIS A 62 35.63 -19.31 13.47
CA HIS A 62 34.45 -20.06 13.91
C HIS A 62 33.60 -20.48 12.72
N VAL A 63 33.00 -21.68 12.74
CA VAL A 63 32.20 -22.24 11.66
C VAL A 63 30.82 -22.61 12.15
N ILE A 64 29.80 -21.94 11.61
CA ILE A 64 28.38 -22.23 11.84
C ILE A 64 27.90 -23.13 10.69
N LYS A 65 27.22 -24.22 11.03
CA LYS A 65 26.70 -25.20 10.06
C LYS A 65 25.18 -25.08 9.90
N GLU A 66 24.67 -25.59 8.79
CA GLU A 66 23.23 -25.73 8.63
C GLU A 66 22.62 -26.54 9.77
N GLY A 67 21.61 -25.96 10.44
CA GLY A 67 20.96 -26.54 11.62
C GLY A 67 21.46 -25.98 12.96
N ASP A 68 22.58 -25.28 13.00
CA ASP A 68 23.05 -24.60 14.20
C ASP A 68 22.17 -23.39 14.51
N TRP A 69 21.95 -23.14 15.80
CA TRP A 69 21.20 -21.97 16.26
C TRP A 69 22.10 -20.74 16.31
N ILE A 70 21.58 -19.65 15.75
CA ILE A 70 22.15 -18.31 15.91
C ILE A 70 21.08 -17.33 16.35
N THR A 71 21.44 -16.35 17.14
CA THR A 71 20.56 -15.27 17.58
C THR A 71 21.05 -13.94 17.01
N LEU A 72 20.16 -13.18 16.39
CA LEU A 72 20.47 -11.90 15.75
C LEU A 72 19.97 -10.72 16.62
N ASN A 73 20.82 -9.72 16.80
CA ASN A 73 20.44 -8.42 17.34
C ASN A 73 20.54 -7.35 16.25
N GLY A 74 19.46 -7.12 15.54
CA GLY A 74 19.43 -6.17 14.39
C GLY A 74 19.70 -4.72 14.82
N THR A 75 19.39 -4.33 16.05
CA THR A 75 19.67 -2.98 16.56
C THR A 75 21.16 -2.71 16.73
N LYS A 76 21.90 -3.72 17.18
CA LYS A 76 23.35 -3.60 17.41
C LYS A 76 24.19 -4.15 16.26
N GLY A 77 23.57 -4.82 15.28
CA GLY A 77 24.29 -5.50 14.19
C GLY A 77 25.12 -6.69 14.69
N LEU A 78 24.68 -7.39 15.76
CA LEU A 78 25.45 -8.48 16.37
C LEU A 78 24.79 -9.84 16.12
N VAL A 79 25.63 -10.83 15.84
CA VAL A 79 25.26 -12.23 15.69
C VAL A 79 25.86 -13.01 16.87
N TYR A 80 25.03 -13.79 17.53
CA TYR A 80 25.44 -14.63 18.67
C TYR A 80 25.25 -16.09 18.32
N GLU A 81 26.16 -16.94 18.75
CA GLU A 81 26.01 -18.38 18.69
C GLU A 81 24.95 -18.86 19.68
N GLY A 82 24.17 -19.86 19.29
CA GLY A 82 23.14 -20.47 20.12
C GLY A 82 21.82 -19.75 20.14
N GLN A 83 20.85 -20.37 20.82
CA GLN A 83 19.51 -19.85 21.02
C GLN A 83 19.46 -19.03 22.32
N LEU A 84 19.49 -17.71 22.21
CA LEU A 84 19.34 -16.82 23.35
C LEU A 84 17.88 -16.45 23.56
N GLU A 85 17.52 -16.12 24.80
CA GLU A 85 16.20 -15.61 25.13
C GLU A 85 15.94 -14.27 24.45
N LEU A 86 14.85 -14.18 23.70
CA LEU A 86 14.45 -12.97 22.98
C LEU A 86 13.47 -12.17 23.83
N SER A 87 13.75 -10.89 23.99
CA SER A 87 12.82 -9.93 24.60
C SER A 87 12.21 -9.06 23.52
N ALA A 88 10.91 -9.21 23.27
CA ALA A 88 10.19 -8.27 22.41
C ALA A 88 10.09 -6.91 23.13
N PRO A 89 10.45 -5.80 22.46
CA PRO A 89 10.32 -4.48 23.06
C PRO A 89 8.84 -4.17 23.30
N ASP A 90 8.44 -4.08 24.55
CA ASP A 90 7.12 -3.61 24.95
C ASP A 90 7.21 -2.10 25.27
N LEU A 91 6.90 -1.28 24.27
CA LEU A 91 6.98 0.17 24.39
C LEU A 91 6.03 0.71 25.46
N ALA A 92 4.89 0.04 25.71
CA ALA A 92 3.92 0.45 26.72
C ALA A 92 4.49 0.28 28.15
N LYS A 93 5.40 -0.69 28.36
CA LYS A 93 6.08 -0.92 29.65
C LYS A 93 7.34 -0.08 29.82
N ASN A 94 7.85 0.56 28.78
CA ASN A 94 9.02 1.42 28.85
C ASN A 94 8.63 2.81 29.39
N LYS A 95 8.86 3.05 30.69
CA LYS A 95 8.51 4.32 31.34
C LYS A 95 9.21 5.52 30.72
N ALA A 96 10.50 5.41 30.42
CA ALA A 96 11.27 6.51 29.82
C ALA A 96 10.74 6.88 28.43
N TYR A 97 10.40 5.87 27.59
CA TYR A 97 9.73 6.09 26.31
C TYR A 97 8.37 6.78 26.48
N THR A 98 7.55 6.29 27.41
CA THR A 98 6.23 6.86 27.68
C THR A 98 6.30 8.32 28.16
N GLU A 99 7.27 8.66 29.02
CA GLU A 99 7.50 10.03 29.47
C GLU A 99 7.99 10.94 28.33
N LEU A 100 8.93 10.44 27.51
CA LEU A 100 9.37 11.17 26.31
C LEU A 100 8.21 11.46 25.36
N MET A 101 7.37 10.46 25.08
CA MET A 101 6.22 10.65 24.19
C MET A 101 5.20 11.64 24.75
N LYS A 102 4.99 11.68 26.07
CA LYS A 102 4.16 12.73 26.70
C LYS A 102 4.72 14.13 26.47
N LEU A 103 6.05 14.29 26.53
CA LEU A 103 6.69 15.57 26.21
C LEU A 103 6.54 15.91 24.73
N VAL A 104 6.75 14.95 23.83
CA VAL A 104 6.54 15.13 22.38
C VAL A 104 5.11 15.59 22.12
N ASP A 105 4.10 14.91 22.68
CA ASP A 105 2.68 15.27 22.51
C ASP A 105 2.35 16.68 23.04
N LYS A 106 3.05 17.13 24.07
CA LYS A 106 2.87 18.49 24.62
C LYS A 106 3.42 19.59 23.72
N TYR A 107 4.51 19.33 23.02
CA TYR A 107 5.23 20.36 22.25
C TYR A 107 5.07 20.24 20.74
N LYS A 108 4.61 19.10 20.22
CA LYS A 108 4.37 18.94 18.78
C LYS A 108 3.28 19.91 18.29
N THR A 109 3.47 20.44 17.11
CA THR A 109 2.51 21.32 16.43
C THR A 109 1.85 20.62 15.24
N VAL A 110 2.35 19.43 14.86
CA VAL A 110 1.88 18.64 13.72
C VAL A 110 1.47 17.25 14.21
N GLY A 111 0.31 16.79 13.76
CA GLY A 111 -0.16 15.44 14.03
C GLY A 111 0.62 14.38 13.21
N VAL A 112 0.75 13.18 13.75
CA VAL A 112 1.43 12.06 13.08
C VAL A 112 0.41 11.02 12.65
N ARG A 113 0.35 10.74 11.35
CA ARG A 113 -0.47 9.69 10.75
C ARG A 113 0.40 8.58 10.18
N ALA A 114 -0.07 7.35 10.29
CA ALA A 114 0.63 6.17 9.76
C ALA A 114 0.08 5.75 8.40
N ASN A 115 0.88 5.03 7.63
CA ASN A 115 0.36 4.24 6.52
C ASN A 115 -0.12 2.89 7.07
N ALA A 116 -1.32 2.49 6.72
CA ALA A 116 -1.90 1.20 7.13
C ALA A 116 -2.96 0.77 6.11
N ASP A 117 -2.82 -0.46 5.62
CA ASP A 117 -3.66 -0.98 4.55
C ASP A 117 -4.56 -2.13 5.03
N THR A 118 -4.45 -2.53 6.29
CA THR A 118 -5.27 -3.57 6.93
C THR A 118 -5.74 -3.14 8.32
N PRO A 119 -6.82 -3.73 8.86
CA PRO A 119 -7.24 -3.49 10.24
C PRO A 119 -6.15 -3.82 11.28
N LYS A 120 -5.30 -4.82 11.00
CA LYS A 120 -4.18 -5.21 11.85
C LYS A 120 -3.11 -4.11 11.90
N ASP A 121 -2.73 -3.57 10.74
CA ASP A 121 -1.78 -2.48 10.64
C ASP A 121 -2.31 -1.21 11.32
N ALA A 122 -3.61 -0.93 11.14
CA ALA A 122 -4.29 0.19 11.81
C ALA A 122 -4.25 0.06 13.34
N ALA A 123 -4.50 -1.15 13.87
CA ALA A 123 -4.40 -1.41 15.31
C ALA A 123 -2.96 -1.22 15.82
N GLN A 124 -1.98 -1.70 15.08
CA GLN A 124 -0.57 -1.52 15.40
C GLN A 124 -0.15 -0.04 15.37
N ALA A 125 -0.61 0.71 14.36
CA ALA A 125 -0.36 2.15 14.25
C ALA A 125 -0.92 2.91 15.46
N ILE A 126 -2.15 2.58 15.90
CA ILE A 126 -2.74 3.17 17.13
C ILE A 126 -1.91 2.82 18.36
N ALA A 127 -1.47 1.57 18.48
CA ALA A 127 -0.64 1.14 19.61
C ALA A 127 0.69 1.92 19.70
N PHE A 128 1.21 2.36 18.56
CA PHE A 128 2.39 3.23 18.46
C PHE A 128 2.09 4.72 18.57
N GLY A 129 0.83 5.11 18.81
CA GLY A 129 0.44 6.49 19.04
C GLY A 129 0.05 7.28 17.77
N ALA A 130 -0.22 6.62 16.65
CA ALA A 130 -0.71 7.29 15.45
C ALA A 130 -2.04 8.01 15.68
N GLU A 131 -2.17 9.21 15.13
CA GLU A 131 -3.35 10.07 15.28
C GLU A 131 -4.35 9.91 14.13
N GLY A 132 -4.00 9.10 13.13
CA GLY A 132 -4.83 8.77 11.99
C GLY A 132 -4.09 7.86 11.02
N ILE A 133 -4.77 7.48 9.95
CA ILE A 133 -4.15 6.88 8.77
C ILE A 133 -3.96 7.98 7.73
N GLY A 134 -2.71 8.22 7.32
CA GLY A 134 -2.35 9.20 6.30
C GLY A 134 -2.43 8.63 4.88
N LEU A 135 -2.33 7.31 4.75
CA LEU A 135 -2.53 6.60 3.49
C LEU A 135 -3.04 5.18 3.74
N PHE A 136 -4.25 4.94 3.27
CA PHE A 136 -4.82 3.61 3.04
C PHE A 136 -4.91 3.40 1.53
N ARG A 137 -4.24 2.39 1.02
CA ARG A 137 -4.20 2.05 -0.41
C ARG A 137 -5.23 0.99 -0.72
N THR A 138 -6.25 1.33 -1.50
CA THR A 138 -7.34 0.41 -1.80
C THR A 138 -6.92 -0.80 -2.61
N GLU A 139 -5.85 -0.70 -3.38
CA GLU A 139 -5.28 -1.81 -4.15
C GLU A 139 -4.68 -2.92 -3.29
N HIS A 140 -4.25 -2.63 -2.07
CA HIS A 140 -3.61 -3.64 -1.21
C HIS A 140 -4.58 -4.74 -0.74
N MET A 141 -5.89 -4.50 -0.77
CA MET A 141 -6.89 -5.52 -0.48
C MET A 141 -6.92 -6.68 -1.50
N PHE A 142 -6.31 -6.47 -2.68
CA PHE A 142 -6.23 -7.49 -3.73
C PHE A 142 -4.98 -8.37 -3.62
N TYR A 143 -4.13 -8.11 -2.61
CA TYR A 143 -2.92 -8.87 -2.34
C TYR A 143 -2.95 -9.44 -0.93
N GLY A 144 -2.39 -10.62 -0.77
CA GLY A 144 -2.31 -11.28 0.54
C GLY A 144 -3.34 -12.40 0.74
N GLU A 145 -3.40 -12.90 1.96
CA GLU A 145 -4.24 -14.03 2.33
C GLU A 145 -5.74 -13.67 2.24
N GLY A 146 -6.52 -14.51 1.57
CA GLY A 146 -7.97 -14.30 1.39
C GLY A 146 -8.36 -13.36 0.25
N SER A 147 -7.39 -12.84 -0.52
CA SER A 147 -7.65 -11.92 -1.65
C SER A 147 -8.05 -12.61 -2.96
N ASP A 148 -8.02 -13.93 -3.05
CA ASP A 148 -8.28 -14.66 -4.31
C ASP A 148 -9.61 -14.28 -4.95
N ARG A 149 -10.70 -14.25 -4.18
CA ARG A 149 -12.02 -13.90 -4.71
C ARG A 149 -12.13 -12.43 -5.09
N PRO A 150 -11.76 -11.44 -4.25
CA PRO A 150 -11.72 -10.04 -4.64
C PRO A 150 -10.85 -9.77 -5.87
N LEU A 151 -9.66 -10.34 -5.93
CA LEU A 151 -8.77 -10.21 -7.08
C LEU A 151 -9.36 -10.81 -8.36
N PHE A 152 -10.01 -11.96 -8.26
CA PHE A 152 -10.72 -12.56 -9.39
C PHE A 152 -11.83 -11.64 -9.92
N LEU A 153 -12.61 -11.03 -9.04
CA LEU A 153 -13.68 -10.09 -9.41
C LEU A 153 -13.12 -8.81 -10.04
N LEU A 154 -12.01 -8.29 -9.52
CA LEU A 154 -11.31 -7.17 -10.13
C LEU A 154 -10.82 -7.54 -11.55
N ARG A 155 -10.22 -8.70 -11.73
CA ARG A 155 -9.81 -9.22 -13.05
C ARG A 155 -10.98 -9.40 -14.00
N LYS A 156 -12.12 -9.90 -13.50
CA LYS A 156 -13.36 -10.02 -14.25
C LYS A 156 -13.81 -8.64 -14.76
N MET A 157 -13.79 -7.62 -13.91
CA MET A 157 -14.08 -6.24 -14.27
C MET A 157 -13.13 -5.71 -15.34
N ILE A 158 -11.80 -5.87 -15.14
CA ILE A 158 -10.76 -5.41 -16.07
C ILE A 158 -10.92 -6.03 -17.46
N MET A 159 -11.27 -7.32 -17.51
CA MET A 159 -11.43 -8.05 -18.77
C MET A 159 -12.82 -7.93 -19.40
N SER A 160 -13.74 -7.21 -18.79
CA SER A 160 -15.08 -6.97 -19.33
C SER A 160 -15.03 -6.03 -20.55
N SER A 161 -15.94 -6.24 -21.50
CA SER A 161 -16.01 -5.45 -22.73
C SER A 161 -16.97 -4.27 -22.63
N THR A 162 -18.00 -4.41 -21.83
CA THR A 162 -19.09 -3.43 -21.71
C THR A 162 -19.14 -2.84 -20.30
N GLU A 163 -19.73 -1.66 -20.17
CA GLU A 163 -19.99 -1.04 -18.86
C GLU A 163 -20.89 -1.93 -17.99
N GLU A 164 -21.89 -2.57 -18.58
CA GLU A 164 -22.81 -3.47 -17.86
C GLU A 164 -22.06 -4.65 -17.27
N GLU A 165 -21.19 -5.30 -18.02
CA GLU A 165 -20.35 -6.39 -17.51
C GLU A 165 -19.42 -5.91 -16.39
N ARG A 166 -18.83 -4.71 -16.52
CA ARG A 166 -17.98 -4.12 -15.48
C ARG A 166 -18.79 -3.84 -14.21
N ARG A 167 -19.98 -3.23 -14.34
CA ARG A 167 -20.86 -2.97 -13.18
C ARG A 167 -21.25 -4.25 -12.47
N ASN A 168 -21.62 -5.30 -13.18
CA ASN A 168 -21.94 -6.60 -12.59
C ASN A 168 -20.76 -7.18 -11.78
N ALA A 169 -19.53 -7.06 -12.29
CA ALA A 169 -18.35 -7.50 -11.57
C ALA A 169 -18.05 -6.61 -10.33
N LEU A 170 -18.24 -5.30 -10.46
CA LEU A 170 -18.08 -4.34 -9.36
C LEU A 170 -19.15 -4.51 -8.27
N ASP A 171 -20.38 -4.86 -8.61
CA ASP A 171 -21.44 -5.14 -7.64
C ASP A 171 -21.10 -6.37 -6.78
N GLU A 172 -20.51 -7.42 -7.39
CA GLU A 172 -20.01 -8.56 -6.64
C GLU A 172 -18.81 -8.18 -5.76
N LEU A 173 -17.93 -7.30 -6.23
CA LEU A 173 -16.72 -6.85 -5.51
C LEU A 173 -17.07 -5.90 -4.35
N PHE A 174 -18.12 -5.14 -4.47
CA PHE A 174 -18.53 -4.08 -3.54
C PHE A 174 -18.55 -4.53 -2.07
N GLU A 175 -19.13 -5.69 -1.78
CA GLU A 175 -19.25 -6.15 -0.38
C GLU A 175 -17.90 -6.47 0.26
N PHE A 176 -16.91 -6.93 -0.52
CA PHE A 176 -15.54 -7.14 -0.04
C PHE A 176 -14.87 -5.81 0.28
N VAL A 177 -14.95 -4.84 -0.65
CA VAL A 177 -14.38 -3.51 -0.47
C VAL A 177 -15.00 -2.81 0.74
N LYS A 178 -16.34 -2.81 0.84
CA LYS A 178 -17.06 -2.22 1.98
C LYS A 178 -16.69 -2.87 3.31
N LYS A 179 -16.54 -4.20 3.35
CA LYS A 179 -16.16 -4.94 4.56
C LYS A 179 -14.79 -4.51 5.06
N ASP A 180 -13.80 -4.41 4.18
CA ASP A 180 -12.43 -4.03 4.55
C ASP A 180 -12.35 -2.57 5.00
N MET A 181 -13.01 -1.66 4.29
CA MET A 181 -13.13 -0.26 4.70
C MET A 181 -13.78 -0.11 6.08
N LYS A 182 -14.88 -0.84 6.29
CA LYS A 182 -15.60 -0.83 7.56
C LYS A 182 -14.74 -1.34 8.70
N ALA A 183 -14.04 -2.45 8.51
CA ALA A 183 -13.17 -3.04 9.51
C ALA A 183 -12.03 -2.08 9.92
N THR A 184 -11.36 -1.47 8.95
CA THR A 184 -10.27 -0.51 9.22
C THR A 184 -10.77 0.74 9.94
N MET A 185 -11.86 1.36 9.47
CA MET A 185 -12.43 2.54 10.11
C MET A 185 -12.96 2.25 11.52
N ALA A 186 -13.48 1.03 11.76
CA ALA A 186 -13.93 0.62 13.09
C ALA A 186 -12.80 0.57 14.12
N VAL A 187 -11.61 0.12 13.69
CA VAL A 187 -10.41 0.11 14.54
C VAL A 187 -9.97 1.54 14.89
N MET A 188 -10.07 2.47 13.93
CA MET A 188 -9.60 3.85 14.09
C MET A 188 -10.45 4.72 15.04
N LYS A 189 -11.70 4.39 15.29
CA LYS A 189 -12.59 4.99 16.34
C LYS A 189 -12.50 6.51 16.46
N GLY A 190 -12.83 7.23 15.39
CA GLY A 190 -12.86 8.70 15.40
C GLY A 190 -11.58 9.39 15.02
N LYS A 191 -10.53 8.63 14.71
CA LYS A 191 -9.34 9.14 14.04
C LYS A 191 -9.56 9.17 12.52
N PRO A 192 -8.99 10.15 11.79
CA PRO A 192 -9.15 10.24 10.34
C PRO A 192 -8.47 9.07 9.61
N VAL A 193 -9.08 8.65 8.51
CA VAL A 193 -8.55 7.63 7.60
C VAL A 193 -8.55 8.18 6.20
N THR A 194 -7.37 8.52 5.68
CA THR A 194 -7.20 8.99 4.31
C THR A 194 -7.15 7.79 3.38
N ILE A 195 -8.19 7.62 2.57
CA ILE A 195 -8.38 6.47 1.68
C ILE A 195 -8.13 6.91 0.26
N ARG A 196 -7.06 6.40 -0.33
CA ARG A 196 -6.73 6.63 -1.73
C ARG A 196 -7.55 5.70 -2.61
N LEU A 197 -8.27 6.26 -3.58
CA LEU A 197 -8.97 5.49 -4.61
C LEU A 197 -7.95 4.71 -5.45
N LEU A 198 -8.43 3.74 -6.21
CA LEU A 198 -7.58 2.84 -7.02
C LEU A 198 -6.58 3.64 -7.86
N ASP A 199 -5.30 3.38 -7.63
CA ASP A 199 -4.22 4.12 -8.24
C ASP A 199 -3.46 3.34 -9.32
N PRO A 200 -3.05 2.05 -9.14
CA PRO A 200 -2.24 1.36 -10.13
C PRO A 200 -2.97 1.16 -11.46
N PRO A 201 -2.22 1.11 -12.58
CA PRO A 201 -2.79 0.76 -13.87
C PRO A 201 -3.32 -0.67 -13.88
N LEU A 202 -4.36 -0.92 -14.69
CA LEU A 202 -5.09 -2.18 -14.66
C LEU A 202 -4.26 -3.40 -15.06
N HIS A 203 -3.18 -3.23 -15.84
CA HIS A 203 -2.31 -4.34 -16.23
C HIS A 203 -1.56 -4.99 -15.06
N GLU A 204 -1.37 -4.29 -13.94
CA GLU A 204 -0.72 -4.85 -12.76
C GLU A 204 -1.54 -5.98 -12.10
N PHE A 205 -2.85 -5.99 -12.31
CA PHE A 205 -3.75 -6.99 -11.70
C PHE A 205 -4.02 -8.19 -12.60
N VAL A 206 -3.66 -8.14 -13.88
CA VAL A 206 -3.99 -9.22 -14.82
C VAL A 206 -3.17 -10.48 -14.56
N PRO A 207 -3.76 -11.68 -14.77
CA PRO A 207 -3.04 -12.92 -14.54
C PRO A 207 -2.07 -13.21 -15.68
N HIS A 208 -0.88 -13.70 -15.33
CA HIS A 208 0.08 -14.27 -16.27
C HIS A 208 0.03 -15.82 -16.30
N ASP A 209 -0.63 -16.42 -15.31
CA ASP A 209 -0.80 -17.85 -15.16
C ASP A 209 -1.90 -18.40 -16.08
N ALA A 210 -1.61 -19.48 -16.82
CA ALA A 210 -2.54 -20.07 -17.81
C ALA A 210 -3.83 -20.61 -17.17
N HIS A 211 -3.76 -21.17 -15.95
CA HIS A 211 -4.91 -21.68 -15.25
C HIS A 211 -5.88 -20.56 -14.85
N LYS A 212 -5.35 -19.47 -14.32
CA LYS A 212 -6.15 -18.27 -13.97
C LYS A 212 -6.77 -17.62 -15.20
N LEU A 213 -6.07 -17.63 -16.33
CA LEU A 213 -6.62 -17.17 -17.61
C LEU A 213 -7.78 -18.06 -18.10
N GLU A 214 -7.67 -19.38 -17.93
CA GLU A 214 -8.74 -20.31 -18.29
C GLU A 214 -9.98 -20.11 -17.41
N GLU A 215 -9.80 -19.99 -16.10
CA GLU A 215 -10.88 -19.69 -15.15
C GLU A 215 -11.61 -18.39 -15.50
N LEU A 216 -10.85 -17.35 -15.79
CA LEU A 216 -11.39 -16.04 -16.18
C LEU A 216 -12.12 -16.11 -17.52
N GLY A 217 -11.58 -16.87 -18.49
CA GLY A 217 -12.22 -17.10 -19.80
C GLY A 217 -13.56 -17.82 -19.68
N LYS A 218 -13.65 -18.82 -18.81
CA LYS A 218 -14.91 -19.51 -18.51
C LYS A 218 -15.94 -18.56 -17.89
N ALA A 219 -15.52 -17.73 -16.93
CA ALA A 219 -16.40 -16.78 -16.25
C ALA A 219 -16.95 -15.69 -17.20
N LEU A 220 -16.13 -15.21 -18.12
CA LEU A 220 -16.48 -14.17 -19.10
C LEU A 220 -17.05 -14.75 -20.40
N LYS A 221 -17.05 -16.09 -20.56
CA LYS A 221 -17.46 -16.77 -21.79
C LYS A 221 -16.68 -16.31 -23.04
N VAL A 222 -15.39 -16.05 -22.88
CA VAL A 222 -14.47 -15.67 -23.96
C VAL A 222 -13.29 -16.62 -24.05
N SER A 223 -12.69 -16.75 -25.25
CA SER A 223 -11.51 -17.60 -25.44
C SER A 223 -10.26 -17.01 -24.76
N GLN A 224 -9.31 -17.87 -24.43
CA GLN A 224 -8.01 -17.43 -23.89
C GLN A 224 -7.25 -16.49 -24.85
N GLU A 225 -7.42 -16.69 -26.15
CA GLU A 225 -6.81 -15.84 -27.18
C GLU A 225 -7.34 -14.40 -27.11
N VAL A 226 -8.66 -14.25 -26.92
CA VAL A 226 -9.29 -12.92 -26.72
C VAL A 226 -8.78 -12.28 -25.43
N LEU A 227 -8.65 -13.04 -24.35
CA LEU A 227 -8.11 -12.51 -23.09
C LEU A 227 -6.66 -12.08 -23.24
N LYS A 228 -5.80 -12.87 -23.85
CA LYS A 228 -4.41 -12.51 -24.12
C LYS A 228 -4.32 -11.20 -24.91
N LYS A 229 -5.08 -11.07 -25.99
CA LYS A 229 -5.13 -9.84 -26.79
C LYS A 229 -5.56 -8.62 -25.96
N ARG A 230 -6.50 -8.79 -25.02
CA ARG A 230 -6.92 -7.70 -24.12
C ARG A 230 -5.80 -7.33 -23.14
N ILE A 231 -5.12 -8.33 -22.56
CA ILE A 231 -3.99 -8.13 -21.65
C ILE A 231 -2.85 -7.40 -22.37
N ASP A 232 -2.50 -7.85 -23.58
CA ASP A 232 -1.48 -7.20 -24.40
C ASP A 232 -1.83 -5.73 -24.70
N GLY A 233 -3.12 -5.45 -24.90
CA GLY A 233 -3.63 -4.08 -25.12
C GLY A 233 -3.62 -3.19 -23.86
N LEU A 234 -3.50 -3.77 -22.66
CA LEU A 234 -3.37 -3.03 -21.40
C LEU A 234 -1.92 -2.72 -21.04
N HIS A 235 -0.96 -3.39 -21.67
CA HIS A 235 0.45 -3.21 -21.35
C HIS A 235 0.90 -1.77 -21.64
N GLU A 236 1.55 -1.15 -20.67
CA GLU A 236 2.06 0.22 -20.75
C GLU A 236 3.57 0.24 -20.65
N ASN A 237 4.24 1.01 -21.51
CA ASN A 237 5.70 1.17 -21.49
C ASN A 237 6.17 2.00 -20.27
N ASN A 238 5.35 2.94 -19.84
CA ASN A 238 5.59 3.76 -18.66
C ASN A 238 4.35 3.81 -17.77
N PRO A 239 4.21 2.86 -16.82
CA PRO A 239 3.03 2.77 -15.94
C PRO A 239 2.80 4.03 -15.09
N MET A 240 3.87 4.73 -14.69
CA MET A 240 3.76 5.95 -13.89
C MET A 240 3.01 7.07 -14.63
N LEU A 241 3.20 7.18 -15.94
CA LEU A 241 2.53 8.17 -16.80
C LEU A 241 1.30 7.60 -17.53
N GLY A 242 0.94 6.36 -17.24
CA GLY A 242 -0.08 5.60 -17.96
C GLY A 242 -1.52 5.84 -17.50
N HIS A 243 -2.37 4.87 -17.82
CA HIS A 243 -3.81 4.88 -17.54
C HIS A 243 -4.09 4.38 -16.12
N ARG A 244 -3.92 5.25 -15.16
CA ARG A 244 -4.04 4.98 -13.72
C ARG A 244 -4.75 6.11 -12.97
N GLY A 245 -5.09 5.88 -11.71
CA GLY A 245 -5.61 6.89 -10.79
C GLY A 245 -6.86 7.61 -11.33
N VAL A 246 -6.86 8.94 -11.26
CA VAL A 246 -7.98 9.76 -11.75
C VAL A 246 -8.29 9.51 -13.22
N ARG A 247 -7.30 9.17 -14.05
CA ARG A 247 -7.50 8.90 -15.49
C ARG A 247 -8.40 7.69 -15.67
N LEU A 248 -8.23 6.63 -14.85
CA LEU A 248 -9.16 5.50 -14.78
C LEU A 248 -10.55 5.94 -14.33
N GLY A 249 -10.61 6.76 -13.27
CA GLY A 249 -11.88 7.25 -12.74
C GLY A 249 -12.66 8.14 -13.71
N VAL A 250 -11.98 8.76 -14.68
CA VAL A 250 -12.64 9.52 -15.77
C VAL A 250 -13.13 8.60 -16.86
N THR A 251 -12.35 7.60 -17.27
CA THR A 251 -12.70 6.70 -18.38
C THR A 251 -13.61 5.55 -17.96
N TYR A 252 -13.51 5.12 -16.71
CA TYR A 252 -14.34 4.06 -16.10
C TYR A 252 -14.94 4.56 -14.78
N PRO A 253 -15.87 5.53 -14.82
CA PRO A 253 -16.41 6.19 -13.63
C PRO A 253 -17.11 5.24 -12.66
N GLU A 254 -17.58 4.08 -13.13
CA GLU A 254 -18.20 3.05 -12.33
C GLU A 254 -17.24 2.47 -11.27
N ILE A 255 -15.93 2.48 -11.50
CA ILE A 255 -14.92 2.06 -10.51
C ILE A 255 -14.89 3.05 -9.34
N THR A 256 -14.80 4.33 -9.65
CA THR A 256 -14.85 5.42 -8.66
C THR A 256 -16.16 5.38 -7.88
N GLU A 257 -17.29 5.24 -8.58
CA GLU A 257 -18.62 5.16 -7.98
C GLU A 257 -18.70 4.03 -6.95
N MET A 258 -18.26 2.84 -7.31
CA MET A 258 -18.26 1.68 -6.42
C MET A 258 -17.41 1.93 -5.16
N GLN A 259 -16.19 2.44 -5.32
CA GLN A 259 -15.29 2.68 -4.18
C GLN A 259 -15.83 3.77 -3.25
N MET A 260 -16.29 4.89 -3.78
CA MET A 260 -16.88 5.98 -2.99
C MET A 260 -18.12 5.50 -2.24
N ARG A 261 -18.99 4.71 -2.88
CA ARG A 261 -20.16 4.09 -2.26
C ARG A 261 -19.77 3.18 -1.11
N ALA A 262 -18.77 2.31 -1.31
CA ALA A 262 -18.28 1.39 -0.28
C ALA A 262 -17.76 2.14 0.96
N ILE A 263 -16.95 3.19 0.76
CA ILE A 263 -16.41 4.02 1.83
C ILE A 263 -17.54 4.72 2.61
N LEU A 264 -18.46 5.36 1.90
CA LEU A 264 -19.55 6.12 2.51
C LEU A 264 -20.56 5.23 3.23
N GLU A 265 -20.94 4.08 2.64
CA GLU A 265 -21.82 3.11 3.32
C GLU A 265 -21.14 2.55 4.58
N ALA A 266 -19.88 2.14 4.50
CA ALA A 266 -19.14 1.66 5.65
C ALA A 266 -19.07 2.70 6.78
N ALA A 267 -18.75 3.95 6.46
CA ALA A 267 -18.70 5.04 7.44
C ALA A 267 -20.08 5.35 8.03
N GLY A 268 -21.11 5.43 7.18
CA GLY A 268 -22.47 5.69 7.61
C GLY A 268 -23.05 4.60 8.52
N GLU A 269 -22.79 3.33 8.20
CA GLU A 269 -23.18 2.19 9.03
C GLU A 269 -22.48 2.20 10.39
N LEU A 270 -21.18 2.50 10.44
CA LEU A 270 -20.41 2.63 11.69
C LEU A 270 -20.97 3.77 12.57
N ASN A 271 -21.20 4.93 11.96
CA ASN A 271 -21.74 6.09 12.67
C ASN A 271 -23.14 5.81 13.26
N LYS A 272 -23.99 5.05 12.57
CA LYS A 272 -25.26 4.53 13.12
C LYS A 272 -25.05 3.61 14.32
N GLN A 273 -23.97 2.84 14.34
CA GLN A 273 -23.58 2.00 15.46
C GLN A 273 -22.86 2.78 16.58
N LYS A 274 -22.83 4.11 16.50
CA LYS A 274 -22.08 5.01 17.43
C LYS A 274 -20.56 4.80 17.42
N ILE A 275 -20.03 4.21 16.38
CA ILE A 275 -18.60 4.11 16.13
C ILE A 275 -18.25 5.24 15.16
N LYS A 276 -17.61 6.28 15.66
CA LYS A 276 -17.27 7.46 14.85
C LYS A 276 -16.27 7.06 13.76
N ALA A 277 -16.65 7.18 12.50
CA ALA A 277 -15.82 6.98 11.33
C ALA A 277 -15.60 8.31 10.61
N LEU A 278 -14.36 8.62 10.24
CA LEU A 278 -13.95 9.85 9.57
C LEU A 278 -13.13 9.54 8.33
N PRO A 279 -13.74 9.09 7.22
CA PRO A 279 -13.04 8.89 5.97
C PRO A 279 -12.63 10.21 5.33
N GLU A 280 -11.42 10.25 4.80
CA GLU A 280 -10.93 11.29 3.92
C GLU A 280 -10.69 10.64 2.55
N ILE A 281 -11.53 10.97 1.57
CA ILE A 281 -11.51 10.33 0.25
C ILE A 281 -10.53 11.09 -0.63
N MET A 282 -9.50 10.39 -1.12
CA MET A 282 -8.38 10.97 -1.84
C MET A 282 -8.34 10.48 -3.29
N VAL A 283 -8.44 11.40 -4.23
CA VAL A 283 -8.28 11.14 -5.66
C VAL A 283 -6.80 11.19 -6.03
N PRO A 284 -6.19 10.09 -6.54
CA PRO A 284 -4.77 10.06 -6.91
C PRO A 284 -4.52 10.61 -8.32
N VAL A 285 -3.28 11.01 -8.59
CA VAL A 285 -2.72 11.35 -9.93
C VAL A 285 -3.45 12.51 -10.63
N THR A 286 -4.14 13.36 -9.88
CA THR A 286 -4.84 14.53 -10.43
C THR A 286 -3.84 15.54 -10.99
N SER A 287 -4.04 16.00 -12.22
CA SER A 287 -3.20 16.99 -12.89
C SER A 287 -3.97 18.27 -13.26
N ALA A 288 -5.28 18.17 -13.42
CA ALA A 288 -6.16 19.29 -13.78
C ALA A 288 -7.35 19.39 -12.83
N VAL A 289 -7.86 20.61 -12.64
CA VAL A 289 -9.03 20.88 -11.79
C VAL A 289 -10.28 20.18 -12.31
N GLU A 290 -10.41 20.09 -13.62
CA GLU A 290 -11.52 19.46 -14.29
C GLU A 290 -11.62 17.97 -13.98
N GLU A 291 -10.49 17.27 -13.82
CA GLU A 291 -10.45 15.86 -13.39
C GLU A 291 -11.00 15.71 -11.99
N LEU A 292 -10.57 16.58 -11.06
CA LEU A 292 -11.02 16.57 -9.68
C LEU A 292 -12.52 16.89 -9.59
N ASN A 293 -12.99 17.88 -10.36
CA ASN A 293 -14.40 18.26 -10.41
C ASN A 293 -15.27 17.15 -11.02
N HIS A 294 -14.78 16.45 -12.04
CA HIS A 294 -15.48 15.30 -12.61
C HIS A 294 -15.72 14.22 -11.54
N GLN A 295 -14.69 13.89 -10.77
CA GLN A 295 -14.82 12.91 -9.68
C GLN A 295 -15.72 13.42 -8.54
N LYS A 296 -15.73 14.75 -8.28
CA LYS A 296 -16.60 15.37 -7.27
C LYS A 296 -18.07 15.26 -7.62
N VAL A 297 -18.43 15.37 -8.89
CA VAL A 297 -19.83 15.16 -9.34
C VAL A 297 -20.30 13.74 -9.04
N ILE A 298 -19.45 12.73 -9.29
CA ILE A 298 -19.76 11.35 -8.92
C ILE A 298 -19.92 11.21 -7.41
N PHE A 299 -18.98 11.78 -6.65
CA PHE A 299 -19.02 11.77 -5.20
C PHE A 299 -20.31 12.36 -4.65
N ASP A 300 -20.72 13.55 -5.10
CA ASP A 300 -21.90 14.25 -4.61
C ASP A 300 -23.20 13.47 -4.89
N ARG A 301 -23.27 12.81 -6.04
CA ARG A 301 -24.38 11.92 -6.38
C ARG A 301 -24.43 10.73 -5.45
N VAL A 302 -23.31 10.00 -5.33
CA VAL A 302 -23.20 8.80 -4.48
C VAL A 302 -23.47 9.14 -3.01
N TYR A 303 -22.96 10.26 -2.52
CA TYR A 303 -23.20 10.74 -1.15
C TYR A 303 -24.68 10.92 -0.85
N LYS A 304 -25.43 11.58 -1.75
CA LYS A 304 -26.87 11.77 -1.61
C LYS A 304 -27.62 10.42 -1.60
N GLU A 305 -27.28 9.51 -2.49
CA GLU A 305 -27.86 8.18 -2.59
C GLU A 305 -27.63 7.37 -1.30
N VAL A 306 -26.38 7.38 -0.79
CA VAL A 306 -26.01 6.65 0.43
C VAL A 306 -26.71 7.25 1.66
N CYS A 307 -26.76 8.57 1.80
CA CYS A 307 -27.50 9.23 2.87
C CYS A 307 -28.99 8.85 2.86
N ALA A 308 -29.60 8.83 1.68
CA ALA A 308 -31.00 8.41 1.52
C ALA A 308 -31.19 6.92 1.87
N LYS A 309 -30.34 6.03 1.35
CA LYS A 309 -30.35 4.59 1.64
C LYS A 309 -30.23 4.30 3.13
N LEU A 310 -29.30 4.96 3.80
CA LEU A 310 -29.04 4.76 5.23
C LEU A 310 -29.99 5.57 6.13
N LYS A 311 -30.81 6.44 5.57
CA LYS A 311 -31.73 7.36 6.30
C LYS A 311 -30.94 8.21 7.32
N VAL A 312 -29.82 8.77 6.92
CA VAL A 312 -28.99 9.67 7.72
C VAL A 312 -28.93 11.07 7.07
N LYS A 313 -28.80 12.10 7.91
CA LYS A 313 -28.69 13.49 7.41
C LYS A 313 -27.31 13.84 6.90
N ASN A 314 -26.28 13.22 7.50
CA ASN A 314 -24.88 13.50 7.20
C ASN A 314 -23.99 12.30 7.53
N ILE A 315 -22.96 12.11 6.72
CA ILE A 315 -21.84 11.21 6.97
C ILE A 315 -20.59 12.10 7.00
N PRO A 316 -19.92 12.28 8.16
CA PRO A 316 -18.71 13.08 8.25
C PRO A 316 -17.63 12.52 7.32
N HIS A 317 -17.04 13.38 6.53
CA HIS A 317 -15.99 13.03 5.56
C HIS A 317 -15.20 14.26 5.15
N LEU A 318 -14.08 14.08 4.48
CA LEU A 318 -13.41 15.07 3.66
C LEU A 318 -13.19 14.51 2.25
N TYR A 319 -13.22 15.38 1.26
CA TYR A 319 -12.92 15.08 -0.13
C TYR A 319 -11.66 15.85 -0.57
N GLY A 320 -10.68 15.16 -1.11
CA GLY A 320 -9.41 15.80 -1.49
C GLY A 320 -8.64 15.02 -2.54
N THR A 321 -7.40 15.41 -2.72
CA THR A 321 -6.53 14.83 -3.76
C THR A 321 -5.09 14.69 -3.29
N MET A 322 -4.36 13.82 -3.97
CA MET A 322 -2.91 13.73 -3.83
C MET A 322 -2.24 14.69 -4.83
N ILE A 323 -1.37 15.53 -4.32
CA ILE A 323 -0.48 16.38 -5.12
C ILE A 323 0.80 15.60 -5.40
N GLU A 324 0.91 15.09 -6.60
CA GLU A 324 2.02 14.24 -7.02
C GLU A 324 2.43 14.48 -8.48
N ILE A 325 1.67 15.31 -9.19
CA ILE A 325 1.98 15.78 -10.54
C ILE A 325 2.45 17.24 -10.43
N PRO A 326 3.57 17.64 -11.04
CA PRO A 326 4.07 19.03 -10.98
C PRO A 326 3.02 20.07 -11.37
N ARG A 327 2.21 19.81 -12.41
CA ARG A 327 1.10 20.67 -12.80
C ARG A 327 0.10 20.89 -11.66
N ALA A 328 -0.24 19.84 -10.91
CA ALA A 328 -1.13 19.91 -9.77
C ALA A 328 -0.57 20.82 -8.67
N ALA A 329 0.73 20.72 -8.40
CA ALA A 329 1.40 21.59 -7.43
C ALA A 329 1.32 23.08 -7.83
N LEU A 330 1.55 23.39 -9.10
CA LEU A 330 1.44 24.75 -9.64
C LEU A 330 0.00 25.27 -9.63
N MET A 331 -0.99 24.38 -9.77
CA MET A 331 -2.42 24.69 -9.80
C MET A 331 -3.13 24.48 -8.45
N ALA A 332 -2.37 24.27 -7.37
CA ALA A 332 -2.92 23.88 -6.07
C ALA A 332 -3.97 24.87 -5.53
N ASN A 333 -3.80 26.17 -5.77
CA ASN A 333 -4.77 27.18 -5.41
C ASN A 333 -6.15 26.97 -6.10
N LYS A 334 -6.15 26.50 -7.34
CA LYS A 334 -7.38 26.18 -8.07
C LYS A 334 -7.98 24.86 -7.61
N MET A 335 -7.16 23.86 -7.31
CA MET A 335 -7.63 22.60 -6.76
C MET A 335 -8.26 22.77 -5.37
N ALA A 336 -7.76 23.71 -4.57
CA ALA A 336 -8.30 24.04 -3.25
C ALA A 336 -9.72 24.64 -3.27
N GLU A 337 -10.22 25.03 -4.43
CA GLU A 337 -11.62 25.44 -4.58
C GLU A 337 -12.59 24.22 -4.47
N THR A 338 -12.09 23.01 -4.73
CA THR A 338 -12.86 21.75 -4.67
C THR A 338 -12.33 20.81 -3.57
N ALA A 339 -11.02 20.72 -3.40
CA ALA A 339 -10.40 19.85 -2.42
C ALA A 339 -10.43 20.46 -1.01
N GLU A 340 -10.87 19.68 -0.03
CA GLU A 340 -10.87 20.05 1.39
C GLU A 340 -9.55 19.71 2.09
N PHE A 341 -8.71 18.88 1.46
CA PHE A 341 -7.35 18.54 1.91
C PHE A 341 -6.46 18.14 0.74
N PHE A 342 -5.14 18.24 0.96
CA PHE A 342 -4.11 17.70 0.09
C PHE A 342 -3.29 16.64 0.82
N SER A 343 -2.89 15.62 0.09
CA SER A 343 -1.79 14.72 0.45
C SER A 343 -0.67 14.89 -0.57
N PHE A 344 0.56 14.49 -0.24
CA PHE A 344 1.70 14.68 -1.13
C PHE A 344 2.32 13.35 -1.49
N GLY A 345 2.23 12.97 -2.78
CA GLY A 345 2.87 11.79 -3.37
C GLY A 345 4.31 12.12 -3.74
N THR A 346 5.19 12.19 -2.75
CA THR A 346 6.56 12.66 -2.93
C THR A 346 7.41 11.79 -3.85
N ASN A 347 7.11 10.50 -3.97
CA ASN A 347 7.80 9.62 -4.93
C ASN A 347 7.56 10.09 -6.36
N ASP A 348 6.30 10.17 -6.79
CA ASP A 348 5.95 10.58 -8.14
C ASP A 348 6.31 12.04 -8.40
N LEU A 349 6.05 12.94 -7.46
CA LEU A 349 6.36 14.35 -7.60
C LEU A 349 7.86 14.62 -7.76
N THR A 350 8.71 13.90 -7.02
CA THR A 350 10.16 14.01 -7.14
C THR A 350 10.64 13.49 -8.50
N GLN A 351 10.19 12.30 -8.92
CA GLN A 351 10.56 11.74 -10.21
C GLN A 351 10.18 12.67 -11.36
N MET A 352 8.96 13.17 -11.37
CA MET A 352 8.48 14.06 -12.43
C MET A 352 9.11 15.46 -12.34
N GLY A 353 9.39 15.96 -11.13
CA GLY A 353 10.01 17.26 -10.91
C GLY A 353 11.47 17.32 -11.37
N PHE A 354 12.22 16.27 -11.14
CA PHE A 354 13.61 16.15 -11.61
C PHE A 354 13.74 15.50 -12.99
N GLY A 355 12.72 14.80 -13.46
CA GLY A 355 12.80 14.01 -14.69
C GLY A 355 13.65 12.74 -14.56
N PHE A 356 13.81 12.21 -13.35
CA PHE A 356 14.59 11.02 -13.05
C PHE A 356 13.69 9.85 -12.66
N SER A 357 13.95 8.69 -13.24
CA SER A 357 13.31 7.44 -12.81
C SER A 357 13.96 6.93 -11.52
N ARG A 358 13.16 6.68 -10.49
CA ARG A 358 13.64 6.12 -9.23
C ARG A 358 14.31 4.75 -9.41
N ASP A 359 13.81 3.98 -10.36
CA ASP A 359 14.27 2.61 -10.58
C ASP A 359 15.58 2.57 -11.40
N ASP A 360 15.82 3.59 -12.25
CA ASP A 360 16.98 3.65 -13.14
C ASP A 360 18.09 4.57 -12.62
N ILE A 361 17.77 5.52 -11.74
CA ILE A 361 18.67 6.58 -11.27
C ILE A 361 19.95 6.02 -10.61
N GLY A 362 19.84 4.87 -9.94
CA GLY A 362 20.98 4.22 -9.27
C GLY A 362 22.15 3.86 -10.22
N GLY A 363 21.86 3.72 -11.52
CA GLY A 363 22.87 3.40 -12.52
C GLY A 363 23.76 4.58 -12.93
N PHE A 364 23.34 5.83 -12.69
CA PHE A 364 24.13 6.99 -13.14
C PHE A 364 24.25 8.13 -12.10
N LEU A 365 23.38 8.18 -11.09
CA LEU A 365 23.35 9.29 -10.13
C LEU A 365 24.67 9.49 -9.38
N PRO A 366 25.40 8.44 -8.93
CA PRO A 366 26.69 8.62 -8.27
C PRO A 366 27.66 9.41 -9.15
N ASP A 367 27.86 8.97 -10.40
CA ASP A 367 28.76 9.62 -11.34
C ASP A 367 28.32 11.04 -11.70
N TYR A 368 26.99 11.27 -11.74
CA TYR A 368 26.40 12.58 -12.04
C TYR A 368 26.63 13.58 -10.90
N ILE A 369 26.58 13.15 -9.63
CA ILE A 369 26.79 14.03 -8.47
C ILE A 369 28.28 14.34 -8.28
N ASP A 370 29.17 13.42 -8.63
CA ASP A 370 30.61 13.55 -8.47
C ASP A 370 31.25 14.51 -9.50
N GLN A 371 30.51 14.98 -10.53
CA GLN A 371 30.95 15.99 -11.50
C GLN A 371 30.66 17.41 -10.99
#